data_e45f31a095ba3afd005006daf96870c9
#
_entry.id   e45f31a095ba3afd005006daf96870c9
#
_cell.length_a   1.000
_cell.length_b   1.000
_cell.length_c   1.000
_cell.angle_alpha   90.00
_cell.angle_beta   90.00
_cell.angle_gamma   90.00
#
_symmetry.space_group_name_H-M   'P 1'
#
loop_
_entity.id
_entity.type
_entity.pdbx_description
1 polymer ?
#
loop_
_entity_poly.entity_id
_entity_poly.type
_entity_poly.pdbx_seq_one_letter_code
_entity_poly.pdbx_strand_id
1 'polypeptide(L)'
;MLGVVYRDLKPENILVREDGHIMLTDFNLSLRCWVNPIVVKSSSTSVDPTKTSSSCSQANCMHPFCLQPNWHVSCTPILLPSGAKSQKIKAEISGQVGPLPQLIVEPTNARSNSFVGTYEYLAPEIIKGEGHGSSVDWWTFGILLFELLYGITPFKGSTNEDTLANVVSQSLKFPDTPIVSF
;
A
#
# COMPACT_ATOMS: atom_id res chain seq x y z
N MET A 1 6.44 -6.60 -13.04
CA MET A 1 5.04 -6.21 -12.78
C MET A 1 4.25 -6.23 -14.07
N LEU A 2 2.96 -6.62 -14.01
CA LEU A 2 2.18 -6.90 -15.22
C LEU A 2 1.48 -5.68 -15.82
N GLY A 3 1.55 -4.50 -15.18
CA GLY A 3 0.86 -3.30 -15.65
C GLY A 3 -0.66 -3.49 -15.73
N VAL A 4 -1.24 -4.04 -14.69
CA VAL A 4 -2.68 -4.32 -14.60
C VAL A 4 -3.25 -3.64 -13.36
N VAL A 5 -4.35 -2.90 -13.54
CA VAL A 5 -5.24 -2.46 -12.45
C VAL A 5 -6.43 -3.41 -12.45
N TYR A 6 -6.65 -4.11 -11.33
CA TYR A 6 -7.59 -5.24 -11.28
C TYR A 6 -9.04 -4.78 -11.17
N ARG A 7 -9.35 -3.80 -10.32
CA ARG A 7 -10.62 -3.07 -10.14
C ARG A 7 -11.81 -3.85 -9.58
N ASP A 8 -11.67 -5.14 -9.26
CA ASP A 8 -12.76 -5.95 -8.69
C ASP A 8 -12.26 -6.94 -7.63
N LEU A 9 -11.36 -6.48 -6.74
CA LEU A 9 -10.86 -7.31 -5.66
C LEU A 9 -11.97 -7.48 -4.61
N LYS A 10 -12.34 -8.75 -4.37
CA LYS A 10 -13.35 -9.18 -3.39
C LYS A 10 -13.17 -10.66 -3.07
N PRO A 11 -13.75 -11.20 -1.98
CA PRO A 11 -13.58 -12.59 -1.58
C PRO A 11 -13.93 -13.61 -2.69
N GLU A 12 -14.98 -13.34 -3.47
CA GLU A 12 -15.46 -14.25 -4.52
C GLU A 12 -14.45 -14.43 -5.66
N ASN A 13 -13.56 -13.46 -5.84
CA ASN A 13 -12.54 -13.48 -6.88
C ASN A 13 -11.18 -14.00 -6.37
N ILE A 14 -11.11 -14.46 -5.12
CA ILE A 14 -9.90 -14.99 -4.50
C ILE A 14 -10.01 -16.50 -4.33
N LEU A 15 -9.09 -17.23 -4.94
CA LEU A 15 -8.92 -18.66 -4.74
C LEU A 15 -7.74 -18.92 -3.81
N VAL A 16 -7.95 -19.74 -2.80
CA VAL A 16 -6.89 -20.18 -1.89
C VAL A 16 -6.38 -21.53 -2.36
N ARG A 17 -5.08 -21.63 -2.60
CA ARG A 17 -4.41 -22.87 -2.97
C ARG A 17 -4.13 -23.72 -1.73
N GLU A 18 -3.85 -25.01 -1.97
CA GLU A 18 -3.51 -25.97 -0.90
C GLU A 18 -2.26 -25.54 -0.10
N ASP A 19 -1.32 -24.87 -0.74
CA ASP A 19 -0.08 -24.34 -0.12
C ASP A 19 -0.29 -23.00 0.64
N GLY A 20 -1.55 -22.52 0.74
CA GLY A 20 -1.92 -21.29 1.41
C GLY A 20 -1.74 -20.01 0.57
N HIS A 21 -1.20 -20.13 -0.65
CA HIS A 21 -1.13 -18.97 -1.54
C HIS A 21 -2.49 -18.66 -2.15
N ILE A 22 -2.69 -17.38 -2.47
CA ILE A 22 -3.91 -16.93 -3.15
C ILE A 22 -3.68 -16.70 -4.64
N MET A 23 -4.74 -16.87 -5.41
CA MET A 23 -4.81 -16.50 -6.82
C MET A 23 -6.04 -15.63 -7.05
N LEU A 24 -5.90 -14.62 -7.91
CA LEU A 24 -7.02 -13.82 -8.38
C LEU A 24 -7.63 -14.47 -9.63
N THR A 25 -8.95 -14.40 -9.72
CA THR A 25 -9.74 -14.84 -10.88
C THR A 25 -10.51 -13.66 -11.46
N ASP A 26 -11.27 -13.87 -12.52
CA ASP A 26 -12.17 -12.88 -13.13
C ASP A 26 -11.52 -11.51 -13.42
N PHE A 27 -10.66 -11.46 -14.42
CA PHE A 27 -9.98 -10.24 -14.88
C PHE A 27 -10.81 -9.40 -15.87
N ASN A 28 -12.12 -9.66 -16.02
CA ASN A 28 -12.96 -9.02 -17.02
C ASN A 28 -13.04 -7.48 -16.85
N LEU A 29 -12.96 -6.99 -15.63
CA LEU A 29 -12.96 -5.57 -15.32
C LEU A 29 -11.57 -4.96 -15.27
N SER A 30 -10.51 -5.74 -15.47
CA SER A 30 -9.14 -5.25 -15.33
C SER A 30 -8.76 -4.27 -16.45
N LEU A 31 -7.91 -3.29 -16.08
CA LEU A 31 -7.34 -2.33 -17.00
C LEU A 31 -5.86 -2.64 -17.21
N ARG A 32 -5.47 -2.94 -18.47
CA ARG A 32 -4.06 -3.11 -18.84
C ARG A 32 -3.45 -1.75 -19.17
N CYS A 33 -2.29 -1.46 -18.62
CA CYS A 33 -1.58 -0.20 -18.84
C CYS A 33 -0.07 -0.42 -18.93
N TRP A 34 0.63 0.57 -19.49
CA TRP A 34 2.09 0.58 -19.51
C TRP A 34 2.63 0.96 -18.14
N VAL A 35 3.72 0.33 -17.74
CA VAL A 35 4.44 0.62 -16.51
C VAL A 35 5.80 1.18 -16.87
N ASN A 36 6.08 2.40 -16.42
CA ASN A 36 7.41 3.00 -16.53
C ASN A 36 8.10 2.89 -15.15
N PRO A 37 9.10 1.99 -15.00
CA PRO A 37 9.82 1.87 -13.74
C PRO A 37 10.53 3.18 -13.39
N ILE A 38 10.35 3.67 -12.18
CA ILE A 38 11.01 4.88 -11.68
C ILE A 38 11.93 4.48 -10.53
N VAL A 39 13.22 4.86 -10.63
CA VAL A 39 14.17 4.69 -9.54
C VAL A 39 14.15 5.94 -8.67
N VAL A 40 13.63 5.80 -7.45
CA VAL A 40 13.65 6.86 -6.45
C VAL A 40 14.87 6.69 -5.56
N LYS A 41 15.76 7.68 -5.59
CA LYS A 41 16.87 7.77 -4.64
C LYS A 41 16.35 8.51 -3.41
N SER A 42 16.31 7.87 -2.26
CA SER A 42 16.05 8.59 -1.01
C SER A 42 17.26 9.48 -0.70
N SER A 43 17.07 10.79 -0.84
CA SER A 43 18.04 11.77 -0.33
C SER A 43 17.93 11.76 1.20
N SER A 44 18.90 11.15 1.88
CA SER A 44 19.09 11.40 3.31
C SER A 44 19.56 12.84 3.47
N THR A 45 18.65 13.75 3.79
CA THR A 45 19.02 15.03 4.37
C THR A 45 19.64 14.74 5.73
N SER A 46 20.96 14.82 5.83
CA SER A 46 21.68 14.88 7.08
C SER A 46 21.19 16.15 7.80
N VAL A 47 20.34 15.98 8.79
CA VAL A 47 19.98 17.07 9.70
C VAL A 47 21.18 17.28 10.60
N ASP A 48 21.93 18.34 10.35
CA ASP A 48 23.01 18.83 11.20
C ASP A 48 22.39 19.36 12.51
N PRO A 49 22.73 18.82 13.70
CA PRO A 49 22.04 19.17 14.95
C PRO A 49 22.44 20.53 15.56
N THR A 50 23.12 21.40 14.84
CA THR A 50 23.62 22.68 15.37
C THR A 50 23.15 23.92 14.60
N LYS A 51 21.83 24.12 14.48
CA LYS A 51 21.30 25.47 14.28
C LYS A 51 19.91 25.60 14.88
N THR A 52 19.87 26.12 16.09
CA THR A 52 18.70 26.69 16.74
C THR A 52 18.19 27.93 15.98
N SER A 53 16.86 27.99 15.93
CA SER A 53 16.02 29.21 15.73
C SER A 53 16.03 29.88 14.36
N SER A 54 14.92 29.73 13.63
CA SER A 54 14.06 30.86 13.22
C SER A 54 12.80 30.37 12.47
N SER A 55 11.68 30.83 12.99
CA SER A 55 10.37 31.08 12.40
C SER A 55 9.95 30.32 11.11
N CYS A 56 9.02 29.40 11.24
CA CYS A 56 8.16 28.92 10.16
C CYS A 56 7.17 30.01 9.75
N SER A 57 7.37 30.61 8.60
CA SER A 57 6.35 31.32 7.86
C SER A 57 5.73 30.36 6.85
N GLN A 58 4.41 30.38 6.82
CA GLN A 58 3.44 29.62 6.05
C GLN A 58 3.88 29.26 4.61
N ALA A 59 3.90 27.98 4.29
CA ALA A 59 3.68 27.47 2.94
C ALA A 59 3.07 26.06 3.02
N ASN A 60 1.97 25.89 2.34
CA ASN A 60 1.10 24.73 2.24
C ASN A 60 1.84 23.42 2.02
N CYS A 61 1.95 22.56 3.04
CA CYS A 61 2.32 21.16 2.88
C CYS A 61 1.07 20.31 2.91
N MET A 62 0.45 20.10 1.75
CA MET A 62 -0.50 19.02 1.51
C MET A 62 0.28 17.79 1.00
N HIS A 63 0.84 17.01 1.90
CA HIS A 63 1.26 15.65 1.63
C HIS A 63 0.69 14.71 2.71
N PRO A 64 -0.23 13.79 2.34
CA PRO A 64 -0.87 12.89 3.31
C PRO A 64 -0.08 11.60 3.58
N PHE A 65 1.26 11.60 3.55
CA PHE A 65 2.06 10.42 3.86
C PHE A 65 3.17 10.73 4.86
N CYS A 66 2.79 11.00 6.11
CA CYS A 66 3.68 10.94 7.26
C CYS A 66 3.10 10.02 8.33
N LEU A 67 3.06 8.73 8.06
CA LEU A 67 2.94 7.68 9.07
C LEU A 67 3.95 6.59 8.75
N GLN A 68 5.17 6.75 9.23
CA GLN A 68 6.12 5.65 9.35
C GLN A 68 5.89 4.96 10.70
N PRO A 69 5.49 3.70 10.73
CA PRO A 69 5.60 2.92 11.94
C PRO A 69 7.07 2.47 12.11
N ASN A 70 7.69 2.88 13.20
CA ASN A 70 8.99 2.38 13.66
C ASN A 70 8.84 0.91 14.12
N TRP A 71 9.12 -0.02 13.22
CA TRP A 71 9.28 -1.42 13.59
C TRP A 71 10.78 -1.70 13.82
N HIS A 72 11.21 -1.68 15.07
CA HIS A 72 12.51 -2.23 15.47
C HIS A 72 12.40 -3.76 15.50
N VAL A 73 12.80 -4.40 14.40
CA VAL A 73 13.06 -5.84 14.41
C VAL A 73 14.49 -6.03 14.93
N SER A 74 14.60 -6.50 16.16
CA SER A 74 15.86 -6.89 16.78
C SER A 74 16.29 -8.25 16.20
N CYS A 75 17.22 -8.27 15.26
CA CYS A 75 17.87 -9.50 14.81
C CYS A 75 18.95 -9.91 15.80
N THR A 76 18.69 -10.96 16.58
CA THR A 76 19.74 -11.63 17.38
C THR A 76 20.64 -12.46 16.46
N PRO A 77 21.97 -12.37 16.57
CA PRO A 77 22.87 -13.17 15.74
C PRO A 77 22.94 -14.63 16.25
N ILE A 78 22.67 -15.57 15.36
CA ILE A 78 22.91 -17.00 15.61
C ILE A 78 24.42 -17.24 15.50
N LEU A 79 25.03 -17.67 16.60
CA LEU A 79 26.41 -18.09 16.68
C LEU A 79 26.58 -19.48 16.02
N LEU A 80 27.34 -19.58 14.94
CA LEU A 80 27.86 -20.83 14.39
C LEU A 80 29.35 -20.94 14.71
N PRO A 81 29.87 -22.15 15.04
CA PRO A 81 31.22 -22.30 15.54
C PRO A 81 32.28 -22.27 14.43
N SER A 82 33.43 -21.73 14.83
CA SER A 82 34.60 -21.40 14.07
C SER A 82 35.37 -22.62 13.51
N GLY A 83 35.97 -22.41 12.33
CA GLY A 83 37.04 -23.20 11.82
C GLY A 83 37.38 -23.00 10.35
N ALA A 84 37.99 -21.88 9.97
CA ALA A 84 38.90 -21.82 8.82
C ALA A 84 39.71 -20.50 8.83
N LYS A 85 41.02 -20.64 8.76
CA LYS A 85 41.96 -19.53 8.64
C LYS A 85 41.75 -18.81 7.31
N SER A 86 41.42 -17.52 7.34
CA SER A 86 41.37 -16.67 6.16
C SER A 86 42.30 -15.48 6.31
N GLN A 87 43.07 -15.25 5.27
CA GLN A 87 44.04 -14.18 5.11
C GLN A 87 43.41 -12.81 5.23
N LYS A 88 44.10 -11.90 5.93
CA LYS A 88 43.76 -10.47 6.02
C LYS A 88 43.87 -9.81 4.65
N ILE A 89 42.77 -9.49 4.05
CA ILE A 89 42.66 -8.42 3.05
C ILE A 89 42.13 -7.21 3.78
N LYS A 90 43.01 -6.25 4.05
CA LYS A 90 42.58 -4.88 4.44
C LYS A 90 41.97 -4.22 3.21
N ALA A 91 40.67 -4.21 3.14
CA ALA A 91 39.95 -3.26 2.29
C ALA A 91 39.31 -2.22 3.22
N GLU A 92 39.94 -1.09 3.34
CA GLU A 92 39.30 0.13 3.83
C GLU A 92 38.24 0.54 2.81
N ILE A 93 36.99 0.08 2.99
CA ILE A 93 35.85 0.68 2.35
C ILE A 93 35.06 1.39 3.45
N SER A 94 35.52 2.57 3.80
CA SER A 94 34.74 3.60 4.47
C SER A 94 33.75 4.19 3.44
N GLY A 95 32.84 3.36 2.93
CA GLY A 95 31.74 3.78 2.09
C GLY A 95 30.53 4.06 2.97
N GLN A 96 30.11 5.32 3.05
CA GLN A 96 28.78 5.67 3.57
C GLN A 96 27.76 4.86 2.78
N VAL A 97 27.16 3.85 3.42
CA VAL A 97 26.06 3.08 2.85
C VAL A 97 24.83 4.00 2.88
N GLY A 98 24.69 4.81 1.83
CA GLY A 98 23.45 5.54 1.60
C GLY A 98 22.28 4.56 1.41
N PRO A 99 21.04 4.97 1.69
CA PRO A 99 19.88 4.13 1.48
C PRO A 99 19.85 3.66 0.02
N LEU A 100 19.58 2.36 -0.17
CA LEU A 100 19.49 1.75 -1.49
C LEU A 100 18.37 2.43 -2.31
N PRO A 101 18.60 2.66 -3.61
CA PRO A 101 17.56 3.20 -4.47
C PRO A 101 16.36 2.27 -4.51
N GLN A 102 15.16 2.81 -4.36
CA GLN A 102 13.90 2.08 -4.43
C GLN A 102 13.37 2.11 -5.86
N LEU A 103 13.08 0.94 -6.42
CA LEU A 103 12.42 0.81 -7.71
C LEU A 103 10.90 0.82 -7.53
N ILE A 104 10.23 1.85 -8.02
CA ILE A 104 8.77 1.93 -8.07
C ILE A 104 8.31 1.45 -9.44
N VAL A 105 7.47 0.43 -9.45
CA VAL A 105 6.97 -0.24 -10.68
C VAL A 105 5.45 -0.35 -10.58
N GLU A 106 4.78 0.77 -10.31
CA GLU A 106 3.32 0.83 -10.24
C GLU A 106 2.75 1.39 -11.56
N PRO A 107 1.52 1.02 -11.95
CA PRO A 107 0.84 1.54 -13.13
C PRO A 107 0.29 2.96 -12.88
N THR A 108 1.18 3.90 -12.55
CA THR A 108 0.84 5.27 -12.14
C THR A 108 0.14 6.07 -13.23
N ASN A 109 0.31 5.70 -14.50
CA ASN A 109 -0.29 6.38 -15.66
C ASN A 109 -1.64 5.79 -16.08
N ALA A 110 -2.14 4.75 -15.38
CA ALA A 110 -3.46 4.19 -15.64
C ALA A 110 -4.55 5.24 -15.40
N ARG A 111 -5.47 5.40 -16.34
CA ARG A 111 -6.63 6.29 -16.22
C ARG A 111 -7.84 5.65 -16.87
N SER A 112 -8.98 5.73 -16.20
CA SER A 112 -10.26 5.26 -16.68
C SER A 112 -11.39 6.10 -16.07
N ASN A 113 -12.49 6.24 -16.82
CA ASN A 113 -13.73 6.88 -16.34
C ASN A 113 -14.88 5.86 -16.26
N SER A 114 -14.58 4.56 -16.43
CA SER A 114 -15.61 3.52 -16.39
C SER A 114 -16.16 3.35 -14.98
N PHE A 115 -17.48 3.30 -14.83
CA PHE A 115 -18.13 2.91 -13.59
C PHE A 115 -18.16 1.37 -13.53
N VAL A 116 -17.17 0.77 -12.88
CA VAL A 116 -16.99 -0.70 -12.80
C VAL A 116 -16.52 -1.13 -11.43
N GLY A 117 -16.91 -2.33 -11.02
CA GLY A 117 -16.59 -2.92 -9.72
C GLY A 117 -17.85 -3.35 -8.98
N THR A 118 -17.68 -3.86 -7.77
CA THR A 118 -18.75 -4.30 -6.88
C THR A 118 -19.14 -3.15 -5.93
N TYR A 119 -20.43 -2.84 -5.76
CA TYR A 119 -20.93 -1.66 -5.05
C TYR A 119 -20.27 -1.40 -3.67
N GLU A 120 -20.18 -2.43 -2.86
CA GLU A 120 -19.59 -2.33 -1.51
C GLU A 120 -18.07 -2.10 -1.52
N TYR A 121 -17.41 -2.31 -2.66
CA TYR A 121 -15.97 -2.19 -2.85
C TYR A 121 -15.55 -0.99 -3.70
N LEU A 122 -16.52 -0.27 -4.32
CA LEU A 122 -16.23 0.86 -5.19
C LEU A 122 -15.48 1.98 -4.46
N ALA A 123 -14.41 2.46 -5.08
CA ALA A 123 -13.69 3.63 -4.59
C ALA A 123 -14.47 4.92 -4.82
N PRO A 124 -14.35 5.94 -3.92
CA PRO A 124 -15.12 7.18 -4.02
C PRO A 124 -14.89 7.94 -5.33
N GLU A 125 -13.69 7.88 -5.91
CA GLU A 125 -13.39 8.53 -7.20
C GLU A 125 -14.13 7.87 -8.38
N ILE A 126 -14.42 6.55 -8.31
CA ILE A 126 -15.27 5.87 -9.31
C ILE A 126 -16.71 6.37 -9.20
N ILE A 127 -17.23 6.46 -7.97
CA ILE A 127 -18.61 6.89 -7.69
C ILE A 127 -18.83 8.33 -8.14
N LYS A 128 -17.87 9.21 -7.89
CA LYS A 128 -17.92 10.63 -8.29
C LYS A 128 -17.68 10.87 -9.79
N GLY A 129 -17.18 9.87 -10.52
CA GLY A 129 -16.83 10.02 -11.93
C GLY A 129 -15.64 10.95 -12.20
N GLU A 130 -14.75 11.13 -11.23
CA GLU A 130 -13.58 12.02 -11.33
C GLU A 130 -12.43 11.41 -12.15
N GLY A 131 -12.61 10.19 -12.65
CA GLY A 131 -11.56 9.40 -13.27
C GLY A 131 -10.67 8.72 -12.22
N HIS A 132 -10.25 7.50 -12.52
CA HIS A 132 -9.52 6.68 -11.56
C HIS A 132 -8.31 5.98 -12.18
N GLY A 133 -7.37 5.59 -11.36
CA GLY A 133 -6.15 4.87 -11.71
C GLY A 133 -5.93 3.63 -10.84
N SER A 134 -4.66 3.30 -10.59
CA SER A 134 -4.28 2.14 -9.76
C SER A 134 -4.65 2.29 -8.28
N SER A 135 -4.94 3.49 -7.80
CA SER A 135 -5.35 3.76 -6.41
C SER A 135 -6.59 2.98 -6.00
N VAL A 136 -7.49 2.69 -6.94
CA VAL A 136 -8.72 1.94 -6.66
C VAL A 136 -8.45 0.52 -6.17
N ASP A 137 -7.35 -0.12 -6.59
CA ASP A 137 -6.98 -1.46 -6.11
C ASP A 137 -6.55 -1.41 -4.63
N TRP A 138 -5.89 -0.33 -4.19
CA TRP A 138 -5.55 -0.13 -2.79
C TRP A 138 -6.78 0.14 -1.94
N TRP A 139 -7.76 0.89 -2.47
CA TRP A 139 -9.03 1.08 -1.81
C TRP A 139 -9.76 -0.26 -1.62
N THR A 140 -9.97 -1.03 -2.70
CA THR A 140 -10.65 -2.34 -2.64
C THR A 140 -9.92 -3.31 -1.72
N PHE A 141 -8.58 -3.27 -1.68
CA PHE A 141 -7.79 -4.05 -0.73
C PHE A 141 -8.06 -3.66 0.72
N GLY A 142 -8.22 -2.36 1.01
CA GLY A 142 -8.61 -1.88 2.34
C GLY A 142 -9.99 -2.38 2.76
N ILE A 143 -10.97 -2.35 1.85
CA ILE A 143 -12.33 -2.89 2.08
C ILE A 143 -12.27 -4.40 2.36
N LEU A 144 -11.51 -5.15 1.56
CA LEU A 144 -11.31 -6.60 1.74
C LEU A 144 -10.71 -6.93 3.12
N LEU A 145 -9.65 -6.21 3.53
CA LEU A 145 -9.06 -6.43 4.85
C LEU A 145 -10.05 -6.14 5.98
N PHE A 146 -10.85 -5.08 5.84
CA PHE A 146 -11.89 -4.77 6.82
C PHE A 146 -12.92 -5.89 6.90
N GLU A 147 -13.41 -6.37 5.76
CA GLU A 147 -14.39 -7.46 5.72
C GLU A 147 -13.84 -8.78 6.28
N LEU A 148 -12.57 -9.12 6.00
CA LEU A 148 -11.93 -10.30 6.59
C LEU A 148 -11.81 -10.22 8.11
N LEU A 149 -11.65 -9.02 8.68
CA LEU A 149 -11.53 -8.82 10.13
C LEU A 149 -12.89 -8.75 10.82
N TYR A 150 -13.88 -8.12 10.19
CA TYR A 150 -15.15 -7.77 10.84
C TYR A 150 -16.38 -8.50 10.24
N GLY A 151 -16.21 -9.26 9.14
CA GLY A 151 -17.28 -10.03 8.49
C GLY A 151 -18.32 -9.20 7.74
N ILE A 152 -18.12 -7.88 7.68
CA ILE A 152 -18.96 -6.92 6.97
C ILE A 152 -18.09 -5.87 6.29
N THR A 153 -18.57 -5.27 5.21
CA THR A 153 -17.89 -4.13 4.59
C THR A 153 -18.16 -2.84 5.37
N PRO A 154 -17.21 -1.86 5.41
CA PRO A 154 -17.28 -0.73 6.33
C PRO A 154 -18.40 0.28 6.01
N PHE A 155 -18.88 0.34 4.77
CA PHE A 155 -19.81 1.35 4.29
C PHE A 155 -21.16 0.79 3.85
N LYS A 156 -21.43 -0.49 4.15
CA LYS A 156 -22.67 -1.16 3.73
C LYS A 156 -23.91 -0.40 4.20
N GLY A 157 -24.78 -0.08 3.24
CA GLY A 157 -26.09 0.53 3.46
C GLY A 157 -27.23 -0.48 3.32
N SER A 158 -28.46 0.00 3.44
CA SER A 158 -29.67 -0.82 3.26
C SER A 158 -29.93 -1.14 1.78
N THR A 159 -29.50 -0.25 0.90
CA THR A 159 -29.58 -0.37 -0.57
C THR A 159 -28.22 -0.11 -1.19
N ASN A 160 -28.09 -0.37 -2.49
CA ASN A 160 -26.88 -0.02 -3.23
C ASN A 160 -26.64 1.50 -3.23
N GLU A 161 -27.70 2.30 -3.38
CA GLU A 161 -27.63 3.75 -3.37
C GLU A 161 -27.15 4.28 -2.01
N ASP A 162 -27.67 3.71 -0.91
CA ASP A 162 -27.21 4.04 0.45
C ASP A 162 -25.72 3.69 0.63
N THR A 163 -25.30 2.54 0.12
CA THR A 163 -23.89 2.11 0.16
C THR A 163 -22.99 3.09 -0.57
N LEU A 164 -23.35 3.49 -1.79
CA LEU A 164 -22.58 4.47 -2.55
C LEU A 164 -22.52 5.84 -1.86
N ALA A 165 -23.66 6.29 -1.29
CA ALA A 165 -23.70 7.53 -0.52
C ALA A 165 -22.80 7.46 0.72
N ASN A 166 -22.81 6.32 1.43
CA ASN A 166 -21.96 6.08 2.59
C ASN A 166 -20.46 6.12 2.24
N VAL A 167 -20.06 5.47 1.15
CA VAL A 167 -18.65 5.48 0.68
C VAL A 167 -18.14 6.91 0.46
N VAL A 168 -18.98 7.78 -0.08
CA VAL A 168 -18.59 9.17 -0.40
C VAL A 168 -18.61 10.09 0.82
N SER A 169 -19.53 9.87 1.78
CA SER A 169 -19.83 10.83 2.84
C SER A 169 -19.44 10.40 4.25
N GLN A 170 -19.34 9.11 4.53
CA GLN A 170 -19.08 8.62 5.88
C GLN A 170 -17.58 8.47 6.17
N SER A 171 -17.20 8.79 7.40
CA SER A 171 -15.88 8.45 7.92
C SER A 171 -15.79 6.98 8.27
N LEU A 172 -14.64 6.35 8.00
CA LEU A 172 -14.36 4.97 8.40
C LEU A 172 -14.44 4.83 9.92
N LYS A 173 -15.20 3.84 10.38
CA LYS A 173 -15.31 3.47 11.80
C LYS A 173 -14.93 2.01 11.98
N PHE A 174 -14.11 1.74 12.99
CA PHE A 174 -13.74 0.37 13.35
C PHE A 174 -14.64 -0.12 14.49
N PRO A 175 -15.27 -1.30 14.37
CA PRO A 175 -15.95 -1.95 15.49
C PRO A 175 -14.96 -2.28 16.62
N ASP A 176 -15.43 -2.25 17.87
CA ASP A 176 -14.58 -2.50 19.06
C ASP A 176 -13.98 -3.91 19.10
N THR A 177 -14.65 -4.87 18.49
CA THR A 177 -14.21 -6.27 18.48
C THR A 177 -14.21 -6.83 17.05
N PRO A 178 -13.06 -7.31 16.56
CA PRO A 178 -13.03 -8.09 15.31
C PRO A 178 -13.68 -9.46 15.53
N ILE A 179 -14.27 -10.03 14.47
CA ILE A 179 -14.86 -11.38 14.51
C ILE A 179 -13.76 -12.44 14.61
N VAL A 180 -12.58 -12.17 14.07
CA VAL A 180 -11.43 -13.07 14.15
C VAL A 180 -10.70 -12.85 15.46
N SER A 181 -10.84 -13.79 16.38
CA SER A 181 -9.96 -13.88 17.56
C SER A 181 -8.66 -14.57 17.13
N PHE A 182 -7.56 -13.87 17.26
CA PHE A 182 -6.20 -14.41 17.03
C PHE A 182 -5.73 -15.22 18.24
#